data_a4b8e26967ff0e656fc867dd68aa259e
#
_entry.id   a4b8e26967ff0e656fc867dd68aa259e
#
_cell.length_a   1.000
_cell.length_b   1.000
_cell.length_c   1.000
_cell.angle_alpha   90.00
_cell.angle_beta   90.00
_cell.angle_gamma   90.00
#
_symmetry.space_group_name_H-M   'P 1'
#
loop_
_entity.id
_entity.type
_entity.pdbx_description
1 polymer ?
#
loop_
_entity_poly.entity_id
_entity_poly.type
_entity_poly.pdbx_seq_one_letter_code
_entity_poly.pdbx_strand_id
1 'polypeptide(L)'
;MADILEFFGKMGFMNLTWQQGLMLIISFFLLYLAIKKQYEPLLLLPIAFGMLLTNLPGAEMYHSELWSAFLDESSPYYHSYGAIMSHGGLLDILYIGVKAGVYPCLIFMGVGAMTDFGPLIANPKSLLLGAAAQLGIFLTFLAANAMGFTEAEAGSIGIIGGADGPTSIFLTSKLAPQLLGPIAIAAYSYMALVPVIQPPIMRALTTKKERAIKMNQLRPVSKTEKIIFPIAITTIVALILPDAAPLIGCLMLGNLAKECGVVDRLSKTMQNELMNIVVIFLGLTVGATATAESFLNIRTIMILSMGIVAFGCGTAGGILLAKLMNVFSKEKINPLIGSAGVSAVPMAARVSQQVGQEENPSNFLLMHAMGPNVAGVIGSAVAAGILLTMLG
;
A
#
# COMPACT_ATOMS: atom_id res chain seq x y z
N MET A 1 29.01 -44.68 -3.57
CA MET A 1 29.81 -43.45 -3.74
C MET A 1 29.18 -42.51 -4.76
N ALA A 2 28.69 -43.04 -5.91
CA ALA A 2 27.96 -42.24 -6.90
C ALA A 2 26.68 -41.60 -6.30
N ASP A 3 25.87 -42.36 -5.55
CA ASP A 3 24.64 -41.87 -4.92
C ASP A 3 24.89 -40.77 -3.89
N ILE A 4 26.04 -40.83 -3.18
CA ILE A 4 26.43 -39.81 -2.20
C ILE A 4 26.86 -38.50 -2.93
N LEU A 5 27.59 -38.61 -4.03
CA LEU A 5 28.00 -37.47 -4.85
C LEU A 5 26.80 -36.85 -5.54
N GLU A 6 25.85 -37.65 -6.01
CA GLU A 6 24.57 -37.15 -6.58
C GLU A 6 23.72 -36.44 -5.52
N PHE A 7 23.66 -36.98 -4.30
CA PHE A 7 22.98 -36.30 -3.17
C PHE A 7 23.61 -34.96 -2.84
N PHE A 8 24.94 -34.87 -2.76
CA PHE A 8 25.63 -33.61 -2.54
C PHE A 8 25.39 -32.60 -3.70
N GLY A 9 25.39 -33.09 -4.94
CA GLY A 9 25.11 -32.26 -6.13
C GLY A 9 23.69 -31.68 -6.13
N LYS A 10 22.71 -32.32 -5.48
CA LYS A 10 21.33 -31.83 -5.32
C LYS A 10 21.14 -30.88 -4.15
N MET A 11 22.16 -30.69 -3.30
CA MET A 11 22.05 -29.73 -2.19
C MET A 11 21.99 -28.29 -2.70
N GLY A 12 21.03 -27.53 -2.21
CA GLY A 12 20.80 -26.15 -2.66
C GLY A 12 22.03 -25.25 -2.56
N PHE A 13 22.86 -25.40 -1.52
CA PHE A 13 24.04 -24.54 -1.36
C PHE A 13 25.12 -24.75 -2.46
N MET A 14 25.16 -25.92 -3.10
CA MET A 14 26.08 -26.19 -4.23
C MET A 14 25.63 -25.46 -5.51
N ASN A 15 24.35 -25.12 -5.60
CA ASN A 15 23.74 -24.47 -6.76
C ASN A 15 23.47 -22.98 -6.52
N LEU A 16 23.99 -22.42 -5.41
CA LEU A 16 23.76 -21.02 -5.03
C LEU A 16 24.52 -20.08 -5.96
N THR A 17 23.78 -19.25 -6.69
CA THR A 17 24.35 -18.18 -7.49
C THR A 17 24.69 -16.96 -6.64
N TRP A 18 25.60 -16.10 -7.12
CA TRP A 18 25.96 -14.87 -6.40
C TRP A 18 24.75 -13.90 -6.27
N GLN A 19 23.88 -13.87 -7.27
CA GLN A 19 22.66 -13.06 -7.27
C GLN A 19 21.71 -13.54 -6.18
N GLN A 20 21.47 -14.85 -6.09
CA GLN A 20 20.66 -15.43 -5.02
C GLN A 20 21.29 -15.15 -3.64
N GLY A 21 22.62 -15.29 -3.51
CA GLY A 21 23.33 -14.92 -2.28
C GLY A 21 23.09 -13.47 -1.85
N LEU A 22 23.11 -12.54 -2.82
CA LEU A 22 22.78 -11.14 -2.55
C LEU A 22 21.32 -10.96 -2.11
N MET A 23 20.36 -11.65 -2.75
CA MET A 23 18.95 -11.61 -2.34
C MET A 23 18.72 -12.19 -0.94
N LEU A 24 19.45 -13.22 -0.55
CA LEU A 24 19.43 -13.73 0.82
C LEU A 24 19.90 -12.67 1.83
N ILE A 25 20.98 -11.95 1.51
CA ILE A 25 21.48 -10.85 2.36
C ILE A 25 20.42 -9.74 2.47
N ILE A 26 19.80 -9.36 1.36
CA ILE A 26 18.70 -8.36 1.36
C ILE A 26 17.52 -8.86 2.21
N SER A 27 17.15 -10.13 2.07
CA SER A 27 16.07 -10.73 2.88
C SER A 27 16.39 -10.70 4.37
N PHE A 28 17.61 -11.03 4.78
CA PHE A 28 18.04 -10.93 6.18
C PHE A 28 18.05 -9.51 6.69
N PHE A 29 18.44 -8.55 5.86
CA PHE A 29 18.38 -7.14 6.22
C PHE A 29 16.93 -6.66 6.44
N LEU A 30 16.00 -7.04 5.55
CA LEU A 30 14.58 -6.71 5.71
C LEU A 30 13.98 -7.38 6.95
N LEU A 31 14.35 -8.64 7.23
CA LEU A 31 13.96 -9.33 8.47
C LEU A 31 14.49 -8.60 9.71
N TYR A 32 15.74 -8.14 9.68
CA TYR A 32 16.29 -7.32 10.74
C TYR A 32 15.51 -6.02 10.95
N LEU A 33 15.11 -5.34 9.88
CA LEU A 33 14.28 -4.12 9.97
C LEU A 33 12.91 -4.43 10.58
N ALA A 34 12.27 -5.52 10.15
CA ALA A 34 10.97 -5.93 10.68
C ALA A 34 11.05 -6.30 12.17
N ILE A 35 12.01 -7.15 12.56
CA ILE A 35 12.08 -7.73 13.91
C ILE A 35 12.71 -6.74 14.90
N LYS A 36 13.87 -6.16 14.57
CA LYS A 36 14.64 -5.33 15.50
C LYS A 36 14.22 -3.86 15.50
N LYS A 37 13.90 -3.32 14.32
CA LYS A 37 13.48 -1.92 14.15
C LYS A 37 11.97 -1.75 14.20
N GLN A 38 11.22 -2.85 14.16
CA GLN A 38 9.74 -2.87 14.16
C GLN A 38 9.12 -2.01 13.06
N TYR A 39 9.77 -1.97 11.89
CA TYR A 39 9.25 -1.28 10.71
C TYR A 39 8.17 -2.14 10.05
N GLU A 40 6.91 -1.75 10.24
CA GLU A 40 5.71 -2.42 9.73
C GLU A 40 5.79 -3.97 9.80
N PRO A 41 6.04 -4.55 11.02
CA PRO A 41 6.44 -5.95 11.16
C PRO A 41 5.40 -6.94 10.63
N LEU A 42 4.12 -6.59 10.68
CA LEU A 42 3.03 -7.46 10.20
C LEU A 42 3.12 -7.77 8.71
N LEU A 43 3.63 -6.84 7.91
CA LEU A 43 3.76 -6.99 6.46
C LEU A 43 5.19 -7.28 6.03
N LEU A 44 6.16 -6.53 6.55
CA LEU A 44 7.56 -6.65 6.12
C LEU A 44 8.17 -8.00 6.47
N LEU A 45 7.77 -8.61 7.61
CA LEU A 45 8.29 -9.92 8.01
C LEU A 45 7.89 -11.03 7.03
N PRO A 46 6.59 -11.25 6.71
CA PRO A 46 6.23 -12.28 5.73
C PRO A 46 6.74 -11.98 4.32
N ILE A 47 6.85 -10.71 3.90
CA ILE A 47 7.43 -10.34 2.60
C ILE A 47 8.91 -10.74 2.56
N ALA A 48 9.70 -10.36 3.58
CA ALA A 48 11.11 -10.69 3.63
C ALA A 48 11.35 -12.20 3.72
N PHE A 49 10.45 -12.94 4.40
CA PHE A 49 10.53 -14.39 4.47
C PHE A 49 10.13 -15.07 3.15
N GLY A 50 9.13 -14.56 2.44
CA GLY A 50 8.78 -15.00 1.09
C GLY A 50 9.94 -14.80 0.11
N MET A 51 10.60 -13.63 0.16
CA MET A 51 11.82 -13.34 -0.61
C MET A 51 12.95 -14.31 -0.28
N LEU A 52 13.14 -14.65 1.00
CA LEU A 52 14.10 -15.66 1.44
C LEU A 52 13.81 -17.00 0.76
N LEU A 53 12.57 -17.49 0.87
CA LEU A 53 12.18 -18.82 0.38
C LEU A 53 12.36 -18.97 -1.13
N THR A 54 11.99 -17.96 -1.91
CA THR A 54 12.07 -18.03 -3.38
C THR A 54 13.50 -17.96 -3.90
N ASN A 55 14.44 -17.37 -3.12
CA ASN A 55 15.85 -17.27 -3.52
C ASN A 55 16.73 -18.40 -2.95
N LEU A 56 16.12 -19.41 -2.28
CA LEU A 56 16.82 -20.64 -1.89
C LEU A 56 16.86 -21.62 -3.07
N PRO A 57 18.05 -22.03 -3.57
CA PRO A 57 18.14 -22.92 -4.70
C PRO A 57 17.50 -24.28 -4.41
N GLY A 58 16.72 -24.79 -5.38
CA GLY A 58 16.05 -26.09 -5.28
C GLY A 58 14.85 -26.16 -4.33
N ALA A 59 14.39 -25.01 -3.82
CA ALA A 59 13.20 -24.97 -2.97
C ALA A 59 11.89 -25.17 -3.75
N GLU A 60 11.86 -24.82 -5.02
CA GLU A 60 10.73 -24.98 -5.98
C GLU A 60 9.38 -24.55 -5.41
N MET A 61 9.37 -23.47 -4.63
CA MET A 61 8.16 -22.97 -4.00
C MET A 61 7.42 -21.95 -4.86
N TYR A 62 8.16 -21.26 -5.76
CA TYR A 62 7.67 -20.25 -6.67
C TYR A 62 8.38 -20.33 -8.02
N HIS A 63 7.63 -20.35 -9.10
CA HIS A 63 8.11 -20.54 -10.48
C HIS A 63 7.79 -19.29 -11.33
N SER A 64 8.74 -18.38 -11.46
CA SER A 64 8.59 -17.16 -12.27
C SER A 64 8.27 -17.46 -13.75
N GLU A 65 8.82 -18.55 -14.29
CA GLU A 65 8.61 -19.01 -15.65
C GLU A 65 7.15 -19.41 -15.91
N LEU A 66 6.51 -20.08 -14.93
CA LEU A 66 5.11 -20.48 -15.01
C LEU A 66 4.20 -19.25 -15.04
N TRP A 67 4.51 -18.21 -14.29
CA TRP A 67 3.79 -16.95 -14.29
C TRP A 67 4.06 -16.12 -15.55
N SER A 68 5.26 -16.20 -16.11
CA SER A 68 5.57 -15.61 -17.42
C SER A 68 4.74 -16.29 -18.53
N ALA A 69 4.66 -17.62 -18.51
CA ALA A 69 3.83 -18.38 -19.43
C ALA A 69 2.31 -18.11 -19.27
N PHE A 70 1.86 -17.82 -18.04
CA PHE A 70 0.49 -17.42 -17.76
C PHE A 70 0.12 -16.08 -18.43
N LEU A 71 1.09 -15.18 -18.64
CA LEU A 71 0.90 -13.86 -19.23
C LEU A 71 1.17 -13.85 -20.76
N ASP A 72 1.79 -14.87 -21.31
CA ASP A 72 2.15 -14.97 -22.72
C ASP A 72 0.98 -15.53 -23.52
N GLU A 73 0.42 -14.71 -24.42
CA GLU A 73 -0.69 -15.10 -25.32
C GLU A 73 -0.35 -16.29 -26.22
N SER A 74 0.93 -16.51 -26.51
CA SER A 74 1.38 -17.64 -27.34
C SER A 74 1.50 -18.95 -26.53
N SER A 75 1.44 -18.89 -25.20
CA SER A 75 1.61 -20.03 -24.33
C SER A 75 0.32 -20.87 -24.21
N PRO A 76 0.42 -22.23 -24.16
CA PRO A 76 -0.72 -23.07 -23.83
C PRO A 76 -1.25 -22.86 -22.40
N TYR A 77 -0.50 -22.15 -21.57
CA TYR A 77 -0.84 -21.83 -20.18
C TYR A 77 -1.41 -20.41 -20.03
N TYR A 78 -1.67 -19.70 -21.13
CA TYR A 78 -2.22 -18.36 -21.08
C TYR A 78 -3.52 -18.31 -20.26
N HIS A 79 -3.53 -17.48 -19.24
CA HIS A 79 -4.63 -17.31 -18.27
C HIS A 79 -5.15 -18.61 -17.63
N SER A 80 -4.36 -19.69 -17.61
CA SER A 80 -4.73 -20.98 -17.05
C SER A 80 -4.34 -21.12 -15.58
N TYR A 81 -5.25 -20.81 -14.66
CA TYR A 81 -5.06 -21.11 -13.24
C TYR A 81 -4.95 -22.61 -12.95
N GLY A 82 -5.57 -23.47 -13.79
CA GLY A 82 -5.43 -24.92 -13.70
C GLY A 82 -3.98 -25.39 -13.88
N ALA A 83 -3.26 -24.78 -14.83
CA ALA A 83 -1.83 -25.06 -15.01
C ALA A 83 -1.00 -24.66 -13.79
N ILE A 84 -1.28 -23.48 -13.20
CA ILE A 84 -0.63 -23.04 -11.96
C ILE A 84 -0.86 -24.05 -10.81
N MET A 85 -2.08 -24.53 -10.64
CA MET A 85 -2.43 -25.50 -9.60
C MET A 85 -1.80 -26.87 -9.80
N SER A 86 -1.55 -27.29 -11.05
CA SER A 86 -1.00 -28.62 -11.36
C SER A 86 0.53 -28.66 -11.41
N HIS A 87 1.19 -27.55 -11.75
CA HIS A 87 2.64 -27.49 -11.96
C HIS A 87 3.35 -26.52 -10.99
N GLY A 88 2.62 -25.69 -10.27
CA GLY A 88 3.18 -24.72 -9.34
C GLY A 88 3.49 -25.27 -7.97
N GLY A 89 4.39 -24.59 -7.26
CA GLY A 89 4.68 -24.82 -5.85
C GLY A 89 3.67 -24.16 -4.90
N LEU A 90 3.93 -24.26 -3.61
CA LEU A 90 3.04 -23.71 -2.58
C LEU A 90 2.79 -22.20 -2.77
N LEU A 91 3.86 -21.43 -3.04
CA LEU A 91 3.75 -19.97 -3.17
C LEU A 91 3.07 -19.57 -4.49
N ASP A 92 3.18 -20.39 -5.56
CA ASP A 92 2.42 -20.15 -6.80
C ASP A 92 0.92 -20.28 -6.57
N ILE A 93 0.49 -21.32 -5.86
CA ILE A 93 -0.92 -21.56 -5.55
C ILE A 93 -1.48 -20.42 -4.70
N LEU A 94 -0.76 -20.00 -3.66
CA LEU A 94 -1.17 -18.87 -2.82
C LEU A 94 -1.17 -17.55 -3.62
N TYR A 95 -0.25 -17.37 -4.58
CA TYR A 95 -0.16 -16.17 -5.39
C TYR A 95 -1.37 -15.95 -6.30
N ILE A 96 -2.15 -17.00 -6.60
CA ILE A 96 -3.43 -16.86 -7.32
C ILE A 96 -4.33 -15.81 -6.64
N GLY A 97 -4.38 -15.79 -5.32
CA GLY A 97 -5.19 -14.81 -4.57
C GLY A 97 -4.72 -13.36 -4.73
N VAL A 98 -3.42 -13.14 -4.98
CA VAL A 98 -2.88 -11.83 -5.34
C VAL A 98 -3.27 -11.47 -6.76
N LYS A 99 -2.97 -12.36 -7.71
CA LYS A 99 -3.21 -12.15 -9.15
C LYS A 99 -4.70 -11.93 -9.46
N ALA A 100 -5.58 -12.65 -8.78
CA ALA A 100 -7.02 -12.48 -8.88
C ALA A 100 -7.56 -11.23 -8.15
N GLY A 101 -6.71 -10.48 -7.42
CA GLY A 101 -7.11 -9.29 -6.66
C GLY A 101 -7.89 -9.58 -5.36
N VAL A 102 -7.96 -10.84 -4.93
CA VAL A 102 -8.73 -11.25 -3.73
C VAL A 102 -8.12 -10.69 -2.46
N TYR A 103 -6.81 -10.90 -2.25
CA TYR A 103 -6.15 -10.49 -1.00
C TYR A 103 -6.16 -8.97 -0.79
N PRO A 104 -5.85 -8.12 -1.78
CA PRO A 104 -5.96 -6.67 -1.60
C PRO A 104 -7.35 -6.22 -1.16
N CYS A 105 -8.40 -6.76 -1.78
CA CYS A 105 -9.79 -6.44 -1.41
C CYS A 105 -10.14 -6.88 0.03
N LEU A 106 -9.69 -8.07 0.45
CA LEU A 106 -9.92 -8.55 1.81
C LEU A 106 -9.14 -7.74 2.86
N ILE A 107 -7.92 -7.27 2.52
CA ILE A 107 -7.18 -6.35 3.39
C ILE A 107 -7.95 -5.02 3.53
N PHE A 108 -8.49 -4.48 2.43
CA PHE A 108 -9.33 -3.28 2.48
C PHE A 108 -10.55 -3.46 3.38
N MET A 109 -11.16 -4.65 3.40
CA MET A 109 -12.26 -4.98 4.32
C MET A 109 -11.80 -4.92 5.78
N GLY A 110 -10.65 -5.49 6.10
CA GLY A 110 -10.05 -5.41 7.44
C GLY A 110 -9.70 -3.97 7.84
N VAL A 111 -9.08 -3.21 6.93
CA VAL A 111 -8.75 -1.79 7.13
C VAL A 111 -10.03 -0.98 7.39
N GLY A 112 -11.10 -1.21 6.63
CA GLY A 112 -12.39 -0.55 6.83
C GLY A 112 -13.00 -0.84 8.20
N ALA A 113 -12.91 -2.10 8.65
CA ALA A 113 -13.39 -2.50 9.97
C ALA A 113 -12.56 -1.91 11.13
N MET A 114 -11.27 -1.60 10.91
CA MET A 114 -10.41 -0.92 11.90
C MET A 114 -10.56 0.60 11.87
N THR A 115 -10.92 1.18 10.73
CA THR A 115 -10.90 2.61 10.49
C THR A 115 -12.12 3.32 11.12
N ASP A 116 -11.87 4.50 11.71
CA ASP A 116 -12.94 5.43 12.13
C ASP A 116 -13.03 6.59 11.12
N PHE A 117 -14.12 6.62 10.35
CA PHE A 117 -14.42 7.70 9.41
C PHE A 117 -15.09 8.91 10.08
N GLY A 118 -15.36 8.86 11.39
CA GLY A 118 -15.95 9.97 12.14
C GLY A 118 -15.27 11.32 11.91
N PRO A 119 -13.93 11.43 11.99
CA PRO A 119 -13.21 12.68 11.71
C PRO A 119 -13.44 13.24 10.30
N LEU A 120 -13.55 12.37 9.29
CA LEU A 120 -13.84 12.75 7.91
C LEU A 120 -15.30 13.23 7.77
N ILE A 121 -16.26 12.53 8.35
CA ILE A 121 -17.67 12.89 8.35
C ILE A 121 -17.88 14.21 9.10
N ALA A 122 -17.17 14.42 10.22
CA ALA A 122 -17.22 15.66 11.00
C ALA A 122 -16.69 16.87 10.22
N ASN A 123 -15.67 16.67 9.38
CA ASN A 123 -15.07 17.72 8.56
C ASN A 123 -14.85 17.25 7.11
N PRO A 124 -15.87 17.29 6.24
CA PRO A 124 -15.76 16.83 4.85
C PRO A 124 -14.70 17.57 4.00
N LYS A 125 -14.26 18.76 4.42
CA LYS A 125 -13.15 19.46 3.74
C LYS A 125 -11.85 18.67 3.77
N SER A 126 -11.73 17.71 4.68
CA SER A 126 -10.60 16.77 4.75
C SER A 126 -10.46 15.91 3.49
N LEU A 127 -11.56 15.67 2.73
CA LEU A 127 -11.51 15.01 1.43
C LEU A 127 -10.58 15.71 0.45
N LEU A 128 -10.59 17.05 0.44
CA LEU A 128 -9.72 17.85 -0.43
C LEU A 128 -8.24 17.64 -0.09
N LEU A 129 -7.90 17.51 1.21
CA LEU A 129 -6.52 17.26 1.64
C LEU A 129 -6.06 15.86 1.26
N GLY A 130 -6.94 14.86 1.39
CA GLY A 130 -6.68 13.50 0.90
C GLY A 130 -6.50 13.47 -0.63
N ALA A 131 -7.36 14.18 -1.37
CA ALA A 131 -7.25 14.29 -2.82
C ALA A 131 -5.95 14.99 -3.25
N ALA A 132 -5.52 16.04 -2.54
CA ALA A 132 -4.26 16.73 -2.84
C ALA A 132 -3.03 15.85 -2.64
N ALA A 133 -3.06 14.94 -1.69
CA ALA A 133 -1.96 13.98 -1.50
C ALA A 133 -1.84 13.01 -2.68
N GLN A 134 -2.91 12.76 -3.45
CA GLN A 134 -2.86 11.93 -4.65
C GLN A 134 -2.06 12.59 -5.80
N LEU A 135 -1.69 13.87 -5.70
CA LEU A 135 -0.72 14.48 -6.63
C LEU A 135 0.57 13.68 -6.73
N GLY A 136 0.99 13.01 -5.64
CA GLY A 136 2.12 12.10 -5.67
C GLY A 136 1.97 10.97 -6.70
N ILE A 137 0.77 10.40 -6.85
CA ILE A 137 0.47 9.36 -7.84
C ILE A 137 0.64 9.90 -9.26
N PHE A 138 -0.05 10.98 -9.59
CA PHE A 138 -0.09 11.50 -10.95
C PHE A 138 1.25 12.10 -11.40
N LEU A 139 1.96 12.80 -10.51
CA LEU A 139 3.30 13.31 -10.81
C LEU A 139 4.29 12.18 -11.06
N THR A 140 4.20 11.10 -10.31
CA THR A 140 5.07 9.93 -10.49
C THR A 140 4.72 9.15 -11.75
N PHE A 141 3.44 9.04 -12.08
CA PHE A 141 2.99 8.50 -13.36
C PHE A 141 3.63 9.24 -14.54
N LEU A 142 3.56 10.58 -14.54
CA LEU A 142 4.17 11.42 -15.58
C LEU A 142 5.70 11.27 -15.63
N ALA A 143 6.35 11.21 -14.47
CA ALA A 143 7.79 11.03 -14.37
C ALA A 143 8.23 9.66 -14.91
N ALA A 144 7.52 8.57 -14.54
CA ALA A 144 7.82 7.23 -14.99
C ALA A 144 7.63 7.10 -16.52
N ASN A 145 6.57 7.69 -17.07
CA ASN A 145 6.36 7.73 -18.52
C ASN A 145 7.49 8.50 -19.23
N ALA A 146 7.91 9.65 -18.70
CA ALA A 146 9.03 10.41 -19.22
C ALA A 146 10.38 9.66 -19.14
N MET A 147 10.52 8.71 -18.21
CA MET A 147 11.70 7.84 -18.07
C MET A 147 11.68 6.60 -18.97
N GLY A 148 10.66 6.44 -19.82
CA GLY A 148 10.55 5.38 -20.81
C GLY A 148 9.87 4.09 -20.31
N PHE A 149 9.14 4.12 -19.19
CA PHE A 149 8.22 3.04 -18.82
C PHE A 149 6.96 3.12 -19.69
N THR A 150 6.33 1.97 -19.96
CA THR A 150 5.03 1.95 -20.64
C THR A 150 3.96 2.62 -19.76
N GLU A 151 2.85 3.03 -20.34
CA GLU A 151 1.76 3.67 -19.60
C GLU A 151 1.23 2.79 -18.47
N ALA A 152 1.07 1.49 -18.70
CA ALA A 152 0.67 0.51 -17.70
C ALA A 152 1.70 0.36 -16.56
N GLU A 153 2.99 0.29 -16.91
CA GLU A 153 4.09 0.29 -15.92
C GLU A 153 4.12 1.61 -15.14
N ALA A 154 4.00 2.74 -15.84
CA ALA A 154 3.99 4.07 -15.21
C ALA A 154 2.81 4.25 -14.25
N GLY A 155 1.62 3.75 -14.61
CA GLY A 155 0.45 3.71 -13.73
C GLY A 155 0.72 2.89 -12.45
N SER A 156 1.33 1.72 -12.63
CA SER A 156 1.71 0.83 -11.53
C SER A 156 2.81 1.41 -10.62
N ILE A 157 3.75 2.18 -11.18
CA ILE A 157 4.78 2.89 -10.41
C ILE A 157 4.15 4.11 -9.71
N GLY A 158 3.31 4.86 -10.41
CA GLY A 158 2.65 6.04 -9.90
C GLY A 158 1.87 5.81 -8.62
N ILE A 159 1.13 4.69 -8.54
CA ILE A 159 0.27 4.38 -7.40
C ILE A 159 1.04 4.29 -6.06
N ILE A 160 2.35 4.04 -6.09
CA ILE A 160 3.21 4.04 -4.88
C ILE A 160 3.08 5.38 -4.14
N GLY A 161 2.89 6.48 -4.88
CA GLY A 161 2.73 7.83 -4.31
C GLY A 161 1.52 8.02 -3.41
N GLY A 162 0.52 7.14 -3.51
CA GLY A 162 -0.62 7.09 -2.58
C GLY A 162 -0.27 6.55 -1.20
N ALA A 163 0.89 5.89 -1.06
CA ALA A 163 1.34 5.20 0.15
C ALA A 163 0.32 4.15 0.66
N ASP A 164 -0.23 3.38 -0.27
CA ASP A 164 -1.24 2.36 -0.04
C ASP A 164 -0.77 1.03 -0.65
N GLY A 165 -0.25 0.14 0.20
CA GLY A 165 0.30 -1.14 -0.24
C GLY A 165 -0.73 -2.03 -0.93
N PRO A 166 -1.89 -2.32 -0.33
CA PRO A 166 -2.95 -3.12 -0.96
C PRO A 166 -3.43 -2.58 -2.30
N THR A 167 -3.63 -1.26 -2.42
CA THR A 167 -3.99 -0.61 -3.68
C THR A 167 -2.90 -0.75 -4.72
N SER A 168 -1.63 -0.60 -4.32
CA SER A 168 -0.48 -0.77 -5.21
C SER A 168 -0.41 -2.20 -5.77
N ILE A 169 -0.65 -3.21 -4.94
CA ILE A 169 -0.70 -4.60 -5.38
C ILE A 169 -1.90 -4.84 -6.31
N PHE A 170 -3.09 -4.35 -5.94
CA PHE A 170 -4.31 -4.53 -6.75
C PHE A 170 -4.14 -3.95 -8.16
N LEU A 171 -3.63 -2.73 -8.26
CA LEU A 171 -3.43 -2.08 -9.54
C LEU A 171 -2.34 -2.78 -10.36
N THR A 172 -1.17 -3.00 -9.76
CA THR A 172 -0.01 -3.59 -10.44
C THR A 172 -0.26 -5.03 -10.90
N SER A 173 -1.02 -5.82 -10.13
CA SER A 173 -1.37 -7.20 -10.51
C SER A 173 -2.20 -7.25 -11.81
N LYS A 174 -2.87 -6.16 -12.16
CA LYS A 174 -3.68 -6.02 -13.38
C LYS A 174 -2.91 -5.34 -14.51
N LEU A 175 -2.27 -4.19 -14.25
CA LEU A 175 -1.63 -3.36 -15.27
C LEU A 175 -0.22 -3.83 -15.65
N ALA A 176 0.61 -4.19 -14.67
CA ALA A 176 2.03 -4.54 -14.89
C ALA A 176 2.49 -5.64 -13.92
N PRO A 177 1.96 -6.88 -14.05
CA PRO A 177 2.25 -7.98 -13.12
C PRO A 177 3.74 -8.29 -12.96
N GLN A 178 4.53 -8.06 -14.00
CA GLN A 178 5.99 -8.23 -14.00
C GLN A 178 6.71 -7.30 -13.02
N LEU A 179 6.11 -6.17 -12.64
CA LEU A 179 6.67 -5.20 -11.68
C LEU A 179 6.14 -5.38 -10.25
N LEU A 180 5.30 -6.40 -10.01
CA LEU A 180 4.59 -6.54 -8.74
C LEU A 180 5.54 -6.65 -7.53
N GLY A 181 6.60 -7.47 -7.65
CA GLY A 181 7.60 -7.64 -6.58
C GLY A 181 8.27 -6.32 -6.19
N PRO A 182 8.96 -5.65 -7.13
CA PRO A 182 9.59 -4.35 -6.87
C PRO A 182 8.63 -3.30 -6.33
N ILE A 183 7.42 -3.17 -6.91
CA ILE A 183 6.44 -2.17 -6.49
C ILE A 183 5.89 -2.46 -5.09
N ALA A 184 5.59 -3.70 -4.78
CA ALA A 184 5.07 -4.05 -3.47
C ALA A 184 6.13 -3.84 -2.37
N ILE A 185 7.38 -4.25 -2.61
CA ILE A 185 8.48 -3.99 -1.67
C ILE A 185 8.70 -2.49 -1.49
N ALA A 186 8.66 -1.69 -2.58
CA ALA A 186 8.73 -0.25 -2.51
C ALA A 186 7.61 0.33 -1.64
N ALA A 187 6.34 0.01 -1.97
CA ALA A 187 5.17 0.55 -1.29
C ALA A 187 5.19 0.26 0.22
N TYR A 188 5.45 -0.98 0.63
CA TYR A 188 5.48 -1.35 2.05
C TYR A 188 6.71 -0.81 2.78
N SER A 189 7.88 -0.78 2.12
CA SER A 189 9.09 -0.19 2.73
C SER A 189 8.90 1.30 2.99
N TYR A 190 8.24 2.02 2.07
CA TYR A 190 8.00 3.47 2.27
C TYR A 190 6.91 3.75 3.29
N MET A 191 5.88 2.92 3.37
CA MET A 191 4.93 2.99 4.49
C MET A 191 5.64 2.87 5.84
N ALA A 192 6.59 1.94 5.97
CA ALA A 192 7.39 1.79 7.17
C ALA A 192 8.30 3.01 7.45
N LEU A 193 8.74 3.72 6.41
CA LEU A 193 9.62 4.88 6.52
C LEU A 193 8.87 6.22 6.65
N VAL A 194 7.54 6.23 6.72
CA VAL A 194 6.72 7.44 6.94
C VAL A 194 7.26 8.31 8.08
N PRO A 195 7.60 7.79 9.29
CA PRO A 195 8.12 8.59 10.39
C PRO A 195 9.49 9.24 10.09
N VAL A 196 10.21 8.76 9.09
CA VAL A 196 11.53 9.28 8.70
C VAL A 196 11.41 10.27 7.55
N ILE A 197 10.56 9.96 6.55
CA ILE A 197 10.44 10.75 5.31
C ILE A 197 9.58 12.00 5.50
N GLN A 198 8.47 11.91 6.21
CA GLN A 198 7.52 13.03 6.34
C GLN A 198 8.05 14.22 7.16
N PRO A 199 8.66 14.05 8.36
CA PRO A 199 9.00 15.18 9.21
C PRO A 199 9.94 16.21 8.58
N PRO A 200 10.99 15.85 7.82
CA PRO A 200 11.81 16.81 7.08
C PRO A 200 11.00 17.67 6.09
N ILE A 201 10.10 17.05 5.33
CA ILE A 201 9.25 17.71 4.35
C ILE A 201 8.27 18.66 5.05
N MET A 202 7.64 18.20 6.13
CA MET A 202 6.73 18.98 6.94
C MET A 202 7.39 20.23 7.50
N ARG A 203 8.60 20.08 8.07
CA ARG A 203 9.38 21.21 8.61
C ARG A 203 9.85 22.17 7.54
N ALA A 204 10.24 21.67 6.35
CA ALA A 204 10.67 22.49 5.23
C ALA A 204 9.52 23.34 4.64
N LEU A 205 8.31 22.79 4.58
CA LEU A 205 7.16 23.43 3.97
C LEU A 205 6.30 24.26 4.94
N THR A 206 6.56 24.21 6.25
CA THR A 206 5.76 24.93 7.26
C THR A 206 6.64 25.74 8.19
N THR A 207 6.14 26.89 8.59
CA THR A 207 6.77 27.73 9.63
C THR A 207 6.41 27.23 11.03
N LYS A 208 7.20 27.58 12.06
CA LYS A 208 6.90 27.29 13.47
C LYS A 208 5.50 27.81 13.88
N LYS A 209 5.13 29.00 13.39
CA LYS A 209 3.82 29.61 13.69
C LYS A 209 2.68 28.77 13.10
N GLU A 210 2.84 28.26 11.89
CA GLU A 210 1.84 27.40 11.23
C GLU A 210 1.70 26.06 11.95
N ARG A 211 2.82 25.46 12.39
CA ARG A 211 2.82 24.18 13.14
C ARG A 211 2.20 24.30 14.54
N ALA A 212 2.26 25.52 15.14
CA ALA A 212 1.69 25.79 16.44
C ALA A 212 0.18 26.08 16.41
N ILE A 213 -0.46 26.18 15.24
CA ILE A 213 -1.90 26.44 15.10
C ILE A 213 -2.68 25.34 15.82
N LYS A 214 -3.49 25.74 16.80
CA LYS A 214 -4.40 24.86 17.53
C LYS A 214 -5.74 24.80 16.79
N MET A 215 -6.26 23.60 16.62
CA MET A 215 -7.52 23.38 15.95
C MET A 215 -8.67 23.21 16.93
N ASN A 216 -9.85 23.72 16.57
CA ASN A 216 -11.07 23.58 17.35
C ASN A 216 -11.54 22.12 17.36
N GLN A 217 -12.24 21.70 18.41
CA GLN A 217 -12.78 20.35 18.53
C GLN A 217 -13.72 20.03 17.38
N LEU A 218 -13.62 18.80 16.83
CA LEU A 218 -14.54 18.32 15.80
C LEU A 218 -15.97 18.17 16.37
N ARG A 219 -16.98 18.39 15.51
CA ARG A 219 -18.36 18.14 15.89
C ARG A 219 -18.58 16.64 16.18
N PRO A 220 -19.50 16.32 17.08
CA PRO A 220 -19.90 14.92 17.25
C PRO A 220 -20.60 14.43 15.99
N VAL A 221 -20.38 13.15 15.65
CA VAL A 221 -20.99 12.46 14.51
C VAL A 221 -22.01 11.45 15.04
N SER A 222 -23.22 11.49 14.50
CA SER A 222 -24.30 10.58 14.91
C SER A 222 -24.04 9.15 14.37
N LYS A 223 -24.62 8.16 15.06
CA LYS A 223 -24.57 6.76 14.61
C LYS A 223 -25.18 6.59 13.21
N THR A 224 -26.26 7.31 12.91
CA THR A 224 -26.92 7.28 11.60
C THR A 224 -26.00 7.78 10.50
N GLU A 225 -25.28 8.89 10.70
CA GLU A 225 -24.26 9.39 9.73
C GLU A 225 -23.18 8.34 9.48
N LYS A 226 -22.68 7.67 10.52
CA LYS A 226 -21.66 6.63 10.43
C LYS A 226 -22.12 5.39 9.66
N ILE A 227 -23.41 5.03 9.72
CA ILE A 227 -23.99 3.91 8.98
C ILE A 227 -24.29 4.29 7.53
N ILE A 228 -24.81 5.50 7.28
CA ILE A 228 -25.16 5.96 5.93
C ILE A 228 -23.89 6.21 5.09
N PHE A 229 -22.82 6.72 5.69
CA PHE A 229 -21.59 7.11 5.01
C PHE A 229 -21.00 5.97 4.14
N PRO A 230 -20.73 4.76 4.66
CA PRO A 230 -20.14 3.69 3.84
C PRO A 230 -21.08 3.24 2.71
N ILE A 231 -22.37 3.22 2.92
CA ILE A 231 -23.37 2.87 1.89
C ILE A 231 -23.36 3.91 0.77
N ALA A 232 -23.40 5.20 1.14
CA ALA A 232 -23.40 6.30 0.19
C ALA A 232 -22.11 6.37 -0.62
N ILE A 233 -20.95 6.26 0.03
CA ILE A 233 -19.64 6.29 -0.65
C ILE A 233 -19.52 5.11 -1.62
N THR A 234 -19.87 3.89 -1.20
CA THR A 234 -19.84 2.72 -2.09
C THR A 234 -20.72 2.96 -3.32
N THR A 235 -21.97 3.39 -3.11
CA THR A 235 -22.92 3.60 -4.20
C THR A 235 -22.45 4.69 -5.17
N ILE A 236 -22.03 5.85 -4.65
CA ILE A 236 -21.59 6.97 -5.49
C ILE A 236 -20.33 6.59 -6.28
N VAL A 237 -19.32 6.04 -5.60
CA VAL A 237 -18.05 5.71 -6.27
C VAL A 237 -18.25 4.59 -7.30
N ALA A 238 -18.99 3.53 -6.98
CA ALA A 238 -19.22 2.43 -7.91
C ALA A 238 -20.04 2.83 -9.15
N LEU A 239 -20.95 3.80 -9.02
CA LEU A 239 -21.71 4.33 -10.16
C LEU A 239 -20.87 5.24 -11.06
N ILE A 240 -19.91 5.97 -10.51
CA ILE A 240 -19.04 6.86 -11.28
C ILE A 240 -17.83 6.11 -11.85
N LEU A 241 -17.27 5.19 -11.07
CA LEU A 241 -16.02 4.50 -11.36
C LEU A 241 -16.13 3.02 -10.95
N PRO A 242 -16.71 2.14 -11.83
CA PRO A 242 -16.94 0.73 -11.52
C PRO A 242 -15.65 -0.03 -11.13
N ASP A 243 -14.51 0.29 -11.74
CA ASP A 243 -13.22 -0.36 -11.46
C ASP A 243 -12.70 -0.13 -10.03
N ALA A 244 -13.15 0.92 -9.34
CA ALA A 244 -12.85 1.14 -7.93
C ALA A 244 -13.76 0.35 -6.98
N ALA A 245 -14.88 -0.20 -7.48
CA ALA A 245 -15.90 -0.84 -6.66
C ALA A 245 -15.38 -2.01 -5.79
N PRO A 246 -14.47 -2.89 -6.26
CA PRO A 246 -13.94 -3.97 -5.43
C PRO A 246 -13.22 -3.47 -4.18
N LEU A 247 -12.34 -2.47 -4.32
CA LEU A 247 -11.58 -1.91 -3.20
C LEU A 247 -12.48 -1.09 -2.27
N ILE A 248 -13.22 -0.13 -2.82
CA ILE A 248 -14.10 0.75 -2.03
C ILE A 248 -15.25 -0.05 -1.39
N GLY A 249 -15.85 -0.98 -2.11
CA GLY A 249 -16.91 -1.83 -1.57
C GLY A 249 -16.45 -2.67 -0.38
N CYS A 250 -15.28 -3.29 -0.48
CA CYS A 250 -14.70 -4.04 0.64
C CYS A 250 -14.35 -3.14 1.82
N LEU A 251 -13.71 -1.98 1.58
CA LEU A 251 -13.41 -0.99 2.62
C LEU A 251 -14.67 -0.57 3.38
N MET A 252 -15.70 -0.21 2.64
CA MET A 252 -16.95 0.30 3.20
C MET A 252 -17.79 -0.80 3.85
N LEU A 253 -17.73 -2.05 3.35
CA LEU A 253 -18.36 -3.20 4.01
C LEU A 253 -17.74 -3.44 5.40
N GLY A 254 -16.41 -3.41 5.50
CA GLY A 254 -15.72 -3.53 6.79
C GLY A 254 -16.14 -2.43 7.76
N ASN A 255 -16.20 -1.19 7.28
CA ASN A 255 -16.62 -0.04 8.10
C ASN A 255 -18.10 -0.15 8.52
N LEU A 256 -18.99 -0.53 7.61
CA LEU A 256 -20.40 -0.74 7.92
C LEU A 256 -20.59 -1.83 8.98
N ALA A 257 -19.85 -2.94 8.88
CA ALA A 257 -19.92 -4.02 9.88
C ALA A 257 -19.51 -3.55 11.27
N LYS A 258 -18.55 -2.61 11.37
CA LYS A 258 -18.15 -1.98 12.63
C LYS A 258 -19.21 -1.02 13.16
N GLU A 259 -19.67 -0.08 12.34
CA GLU A 259 -20.49 1.05 12.79
C GLU A 259 -21.98 0.65 13.02
N CYS A 260 -22.49 -0.39 12.36
CA CYS A 260 -23.88 -0.83 12.56
C CYS A 260 -24.11 -1.44 13.95
N GLY A 261 -23.10 -2.10 14.54
CA GLY A 261 -23.16 -2.69 15.89
C GLY A 261 -24.07 -3.91 16.01
N VAL A 262 -24.50 -4.51 14.88
CA VAL A 262 -25.37 -5.72 14.89
C VAL A 262 -24.62 -6.98 14.47
N VAL A 263 -23.39 -6.83 13.98
CA VAL A 263 -22.54 -7.94 13.52
C VAL A 263 -21.11 -7.85 14.13
N ASP A 264 -21.02 -7.51 15.41
CA ASP A 264 -19.75 -7.30 16.10
C ASP A 264 -18.78 -8.49 15.96
N ARG A 265 -19.31 -9.72 15.92
CA ARG A 265 -18.51 -10.92 15.73
C ARG A 265 -17.83 -10.94 14.36
N LEU A 266 -18.55 -10.57 13.29
CA LEU A 266 -17.98 -10.46 11.95
C LEU A 266 -16.94 -9.32 11.87
N SER A 267 -17.27 -8.16 12.46
CA SER A 267 -16.36 -7.03 12.53
C SER A 267 -15.03 -7.39 13.20
N LYS A 268 -15.07 -8.10 14.34
CA LYS A 268 -13.88 -8.58 15.04
C LYS A 268 -13.07 -9.56 14.18
N THR A 269 -13.73 -10.50 13.51
CA THR A 269 -13.06 -11.46 12.60
C THR A 269 -12.37 -10.73 11.44
N MET A 270 -13.03 -9.72 10.84
CA MET A 270 -12.43 -8.92 9.77
C MET A 270 -11.19 -8.15 10.24
N GLN A 271 -11.23 -7.60 11.47
CA GLN A 271 -10.14 -6.81 12.04
C GLN A 271 -8.92 -7.64 12.44
N ASN A 272 -9.11 -8.88 12.85
CA ASN A 272 -8.07 -9.73 13.44
C ASN A 272 -7.78 -10.96 12.57
N GLU A 273 -8.63 -11.99 12.62
CA GLU A 273 -8.29 -13.30 12.04
C GLU A 273 -8.17 -13.22 10.51
N LEU A 274 -9.17 -12.65 9.84
CA LEU A 274 -9.16 -12.53 8.38
C LEU A 274 -7.98 -11.68 7.92
N MET A 275 -7.79 -10.51 8.55
CA MET A 275 -6.70 -9.59 8.21
C MET A 275 -5.35 -10.27 8.38
N ASN A 276 -5.11 -10.97 9.49
CA ASN A 276 -3.86 -11.64 9.78
C ASN A 276 -3.57 -12.77 8.79
N ILE A 277 -4.57 -13.63 8.48
CA ILE A 277 -4.43 -14.72 7.51
C ILE A 277 -4.07 -14.17 6.12
N VAL A 278 -4.82 -13.17 5.67
CA VAL A 278 -4.60 -12.59 4.33
C VAL A 278 -3.26 -11.87 4.24
N VAL A 279 -2.84 -11.18 5.30
CA VAL A 279 -1.52 -10.53 5.37
C VAL A 279 -0.38 -11.54 5.29
N ILE A 280 -0.51 -12.71 5.94
CA ILE A 280 0.49 -13.78 5.85
C ILE A 280 0.59 -14.26 4.40
N PHE A 281 -0.53 -14.62 3.77
CA PHE A 281 -0.53 -15.15 2.41
C PHE A 281 -0.04 -14.12 1.39
N LEU A 282 -0.53 -12.88 1.48
CA LEU A 282 -0.11 -11.80 0.62
C LEU A 282 1.38 -11.50 0.80
N GLY A 283 1.84 -11.36 2.03
CA GLY A 283 3.24 -11.04 2.31
C GLY A 283 4.20 -12.11 1.77
N LEU A 284 3.93 -13.39 2.07
CA LEU A 284 4.76 -14.49 1.57
C LEU A 284 4.81 -14.53 0.04
N THR A 285 3.67 -14.42 -0.61
CA THR A 285 3.59 -14.55 -2.07
C THR A 285 4.13 -13.33 -2.80
N VAL A 286 3.90 -12.13 -2.30
CA VAL A 286 4.51 -10.91 -2.84
C VAL A 286 6.03 -10.93 -2.65
N GLY A 287 6.51 -11.36 -1.49
CA GLY A 287 7.94 -11.58 -1.25
C GLY A 287 8.53 -12.58 -2.24
N ALA A 288 7.80 -13.65 -2.55
CA ALA A 288 8.24 -14.67 -3.50
C ALA A 288 8.42 -14.14 -4.94
N THR A 289 7.69 -13.11 -5.36
CA THR A 289 7.90 -12.50 -6.68
C THR A 289 9.22 -11.73 -6.81
N ALA A 290 9.89 -11.43 -5.69
CA ALA A 290 11.20 -10.78 -5.67
C ALA A 290 12.34 -11.80 -5.85
N THR A 291 12.37 -12.43 -7.02
CA THR A 291 13.47 -13.29 -7.45
C THR A 291 14.72 -12.47 -7.77
N ALA A 292 15.90 -13.12 -7.80
CA ALA A 292 17.14 -12.45 -8.17
C ALA A 292 17.04 -11.77 -9.55
N GLU A 293 16.39 -12.41 -10.50
CA GLU A 293 16.21 -11.90 -11.86
C GLU A 293 15.28 -10.68 -11.93
N SER A 294 14.15 -10.75 -11.23
CA SER A 294 13.14 -9.67 -11.25
C SER A 294 13.59 -8.45 -10.43
N PHE A 295 14.38 -8.65 -9.37
CA PHE A 295 14.71 -7.60 -8.42
C PHE A 295 16.06 -6.91 -8.68
N LEU A 296 17.10 -7.65 -9.11
CA LEU A 296 18.45 -7.12 -9.33
C LEU A 296 18.62 -6.54 -10.72
N ASN A 297 17.81 -5.52 -11.07
CA ASN A 297 17.92 -4.80 -12.32
C ASN A 297 17.81 -3.28 -12.13
N ILE A 298 18.25 -2.52 -13.12
CA ILE A 298 18.26 -1.05 -13.05
C ILE A 298 16.84 -0.47 -12.93
N ARG A 299 15.82 -1.13 -13.53
CA ARG A 299 14.43 -0.68 -13.45
C ARG A 299 13.91 -0.73 -12.02
N THR A 300 14.28 -1.74 -11.24
CA THR A 300 13.93 -1.83 -9.82
C THR A 300 14.49 -0.67 -9.02
N ILE A 301 15.76 -0.30 -9.26
CA ILE A 301 16.40 0.85 -8.61
C ILE A 301 15.65 2.15 -8.98
N MET A 302 15.27 2.30 -10.24
CA MET A 302 14.46 3.44 -10.69
C MET A 302 13.10 3.48 -9.99
N ILE A 303 12.39 2.36 -9.88
CA ILE A 303 11.11 2.25 -9.17
C ILE A 303 11.27 2.64 -7.69
N LEU A 304 12.30 2.10 -7.03
CA LEU A 304 12.60 2.42 -5.64
C LEU A 304 12.89 3.92 -5.47
N SER A 305 13.70 4.53 -6.32
CA SER A 305 14.02 5.96 -6.22
C SER A 305 12.81 6.85 -6.48
N MET A 306 12.00 6.51 -7.50
CA MET A 306 10.76 7.23 -7.81
C MET A 306 9.74 7.14 -6.68
N GLY A 307 9.62 6.00 -6.01
CA GLY A 307 8.71 5.82 -4.89
C GLY A 307 8.96 6.78 -3.72
N ILE A 308 10.24 7.06 -3.39
CA ILE A 308 10.59 8.06 -2.36
C ILE A 308 10.11 9.46 -2.78
N VAL A 309 10.39 9.82 -4.03
CA VAL A 309 9.96 11.13 -4.58
C VAL A 309 8.44 11.24 -4.61
N ALA A 310 7.77 10.18 -5.07
CA ALA A 310 6.31 10.07 -5.11
C ALA A 310 5.67 10.35 -3.75
N PHE A 311 6.16 9.66 -2.74
CA PHE A 311 5.71 9.82 -1.37
C PHE A 311 5.95 11.23 -0.83
N GLY A 312 7.11 11.80 -1.15
CA GLY A 312 7.45 13.18 -0.83
C GLY A 312 6.50 14.19 -1.48
N CYS A 313 6.19 14.00 -2.77
CA CYS A 313 5.24 14.84 -3.51
C CYS A 313 3.82 14.76 -2.94
N GLY A 314 3.35 13.56 -2.55
CA GLY A 314 2.05 13.40 -1.90
C GLY A 314 1.97 14.14 -0.57
N THR A 315 3.00 13.99 0.27
CA THR A 315 3.11 14.72 1.55
C THR A 315 3.12 16.24 1.33
N ALA A 316 3.90 16.73 0.36
CA ALA A 316 3.99 18.14 0.02
C ALA A 316 2.66 18.69 -0.53
N GLY A 317 2.00 17.96 -1.42
CA GLY A 317 0.71 18.32 -2.01
C GLY A 317 -0.36 18.58 -0.96
N GLY A 318 -0.50 17.67 0.01
CA GLY A 318 -1.44 17.84 1.11
C GLY A 318 -1.14 19.07 1.99
N ILE A 319 0.14 19.30 2.34
CA ILE A 319 0.55 20.49 3.11
C ILE A 319 0.28 21.79 2.33
N LEU A 320 0.66 21.83 1.07
CA LEU A 320 0.50 23.03 0.23
C LEU A 320 -0.98 23.38 0.03
N LEU A 321 -1.85 22.39 -0.19
CA LEU A 321 -3.28 22.63 -0.25
C LEU A 321 -3.83 23.13 1.09
N ALA A 322 -3.40 22.58 2.22
CA ALA A 322 -3.80 23.07 3.54
C ALA A 322 -3.40 24.54 3.75
N LYS A 323 -2.20 24.94 3.29
CA LYS A 323 -1.78 26.34 3.29
C LYS A 323 -2.63 27.21 2.36
N LEU A 324 -2.93 26.72 1.15
CA LEU A 324 -3.79 27.41 0.22
C LEU A 324 -5.20 27.62 0.79
N MET A 325 -5.78 26.59 1.41
CA MET A 325 -7.07 26.71 2.10
C MET A 325 -7.04 27.77 3.20
N ASN A 326 -5.93 27.93 3.90
CA ASN A 326 -5.74 28.96 4.91
C ASN A 326 -5.75 30.39 4.34
N VAL A 327 -5.46 30.59 3.05
CA VAL A 327 -5.57 31.93 2.42
C VAL A 327 -7.03 32.38 2.35
N PHE A 328 -7.94 31.46 2.05
CA PHE A 328 -9.35 31.74 1.84
C PHE A 328 -10.22 31.48 3.08
N SER A 329 -9.71 30.79 4.09
CA SER A 329 -10.48 30.43 5.29
C SER A 329 -10.32 31.46 6.41
N LYS A 330 -11.44 31.78 7.05
CA LYS A 330 -11.45 32.63 8.27
C LYS A 330 -10.86 31.85 9.46
N GLU A 331 -11.18 30.57 9.57
CA GLU A 331 -10.60 29.67 10.58
C GLU A 331 -9.39 28.99 9.99
N LYS A 332 -8.23 29.20 10.61
CA LYS A 332 -6.98 28.60 10.14
C LYS A 332 -6.88 27.15 10.56
N ILE A 333 -6.54 26.28 9.62
CA ILE A 333 -6.20 24.89 9.90
C ILE A 333 -4.69 24.74 10.05
N ASN A 334 -4.26 23.78 10.85
CA ASN A 334 -2.84 23.45 10.96
C ASN A 334 -2.41 22.71 9.68
N PRO A 335 -1.45 23.24 8.88
CA PRO A 335 -1.08 22.63 7.61
C PRO A 335 -0.50 21.22 7.75
N LEU A 336 0.00 20.85 8.94
CA LEU A 336 0.52 19.51 9.21
C LEU A 336 -0.52 18.41 8.96
N ILE A 337 -1.83 18.68 9.16
CA ILE A 337 -2.85 17.67 8.89
C ILE A 337 -2.93 17.27 7.41
N GLY A 338 -2.52 18.18 6.51
CA GLY A 338 -2.46 17.88 5.08
C GLY A 338 -1.46 16.80 4.73
N SER A 339 -0.34 16.68 5.47
CA SER A 339 0.64 15.61 5.25
C SER A 339 0.06 14.22 5.52
N ALA A 340 -0.99 14.13 6.33
CA ALA A 340 -1.68 12.87 6.61
C ALA A 340 -2.60 12.41 5.46
N GLY A 341 -2.78 13.20 4.40
CA GLY A 341 -3.58 12.84 3.23
C GLY A 341 -3.05 11.63 2.44
N VAL A 342 -1.83 11.18 2.68
CA VAL A 342 -1.32 9.89 2.18
C VAL A 342 -1.99 8.73 2.92
N SER A 343 -2.20 7.59 2.25
CA SER A 343 -3.03 6.48 2.76
C SER A 343 -2.38 5.63 3.86
N ALA A 344 -1.22 6.00 4.39
CA ALA A 344 -0.54 5.27 5.46
C ALA A 344 -1.28 5.45 6.82
N VAL A 345 -2.39 4.74 6.99
CA VAL A 345 -3.29 4.82 8.16
C VAL A 345 -2.83 3.85 9.26
N PRO A 346 -2.75 4.28 10.53
CA PRO A 346 -2.88 5.65 11.07
C PRO A 346 -1.52 6.37 11.19
N MET A 347 -0.47 5.86 10.54
CA MET A 347 0.91 6.29 10.77
C MET A 347 1.15 7.75 10.40
N ALA A 348 0.68 8.19 9.23
CA ALA A 348 0.84 9.57 8.78
C ALA A 348 0.13 10.57 9.71
N ALA A 349 -1.04 10.21 10.25
CA ALA A 349 -1.73 11.04 11.24
C ALA A 349 -0.96 11.15 12.56
N ARG A 350 -0.32 10.06 13.00
CA ARG A 350 0.54 10.07 14.21
C ARG A 350 1.78 10.94 14.01
N VAL A 351 2.39 10.90 12.83
CA VAL A 351 3.54 11.77 12.51
C VAL A 351 3.13 13.24 12.52
N SER A 352 1.95 13.58 11.96
CA SER A 352 1.42 14.94 12.02
C SER A 352 1.22 15.42 13.45
N GLN A 353 0.68 14.56 14.32
CA GLN A 353 0.54 14.81 15.75
C GLN A 353 1.90 15.05 16.41
N GLN A 354 2.87 14.17 16.17
CA GLN A 354 4.20 14.26 16.79
C GLN A 354 4.90 15.57 16.42
N VAL A 355 4.96 15.93 15.16
CA VAL A 355 5.59 17.17 14.68
C VAL A 355 4.86 18.41 15.20
N GLY A 356 3.52 18.35 15.32
CA GLY A 356 2.75 19.44 15.91
C GLY A 356 3.01 19.64 17.40
N GLN A 357 3.18 18.56 18.15
CA GLN A 357 3.49 18.60 19.60
C GLN A 357 4.89 19.09 19.89
N GLU A 358 5.87 18.94 19.00
CA GLU A 358 7.21 19.50 19.14
C GLU A 358 7.18 21.05 19.28
N GLU A 359 6.25 21.72 18.60
CA GLU A 359 6.12 23.18 18.63
C GLU A 359 5.09 23.66 19.68
N ASN A 360 4.07 22.85 19.95
CA ASN A 360 3.05 23.15 20.94
C ASN A 360 2.54 21.84 21.60
N PRO A 361 3.02 21.52 22.82
CA PRO A 361 2.64 20.28 23.52
C PRO A 361 1.13 20.13 23.79
N SER A 362 0.37 21.23 23.82
CA SER A 362 -1.08 21.21 23.97
C SER A 362 -1.85 20.99 22.65
N ASN A 363 -1.14 20.78 21.54
CA ASN A 363 -1.76 20.64 20.23
C ASN A 363 -2.12 19.18 19.95
N PHE A 364 -3.41 18.87 19.90
CA PHE A 364 -3.93 17.54 19.61
C PHE A 364 -4.44 17.48 18.17
N LEU A 365 -3.52 17.20 17.23
CA LEU A 365 -3.84 17.15 15.80
C LEU A 365 -4.33 15.78 15.33
N LEU A 366 -4.15 14.70 16.12
CA LEU A 366 -4.40 13.34 15.67
C LEU A 366 -5.79 13.17 15.06
N MET A 367 -6.83 13.57 15.78
CA MET A 367 -8.21 13.42 15.28
C MET A 367 -8.47 14.24 14.02
N HIS A 368 -7.86 15.42 13.89
CA HIS A 368 -7.95 16.25 12.69
C HIS A 368 -7.17 15.66 11.52
N ALA A 369 -6.00 15.06 11.77
CA ALA A 369 -5.17 14.41 10.79
C ALA A 369 -5.76 13.07 10.30
N MET A 370 -6.55 12.40 11.15
CA MET A 370 -7.27 11.18 10.73
C MET A 370 -8.28 11.45 9.61
N GLY A 371 -8.91 12.62 9.56
CA GLY A 371 -9.81 12.98 8.45
C GLY A 371 -9.15 12.89 7.07
N PRO A 372 -8.09 13.68 6.80
CA PRO A 372 -7.32 13.55 5.56
C PRO A 372 -6.71 12.17 5.35
N ASN A 373 -6.29 11.49 6.42
CA ASN A 373 -5.64 10.19 6.32
C ASN A 373 -6.58 9.11 5.77
N VAL A 374 -7.81 9.03 6.30
CA VAL A 374 -8.81 8.08 5.78
C VAL A 374 -9.37 8.53 4.42
N ALA A 375 -9.41 9.85 4.15
CA ALA A 375 -9.72 10.38 2.83
C ALA A 375 -8.69 9.95 1.78
N GLY A 376 -7.42 9.83 2.17
CA GLY A 376 -6.34 9.30 1.33
C GLY A 376 -6.60 7.87 0.88
N VAL A 377 -7.11 6.99 1.76
CA VAL A 377 -7.44 5.60 1.40
C VAL A 377 -8.54 5.53 0.33
N ILE A 378 -9.58 6.36 0.48
CA ILE A 378 -10.61 6.49 -0.56
C ILE A 378 -9.98 7.04 -1.84
N GLY A 379 -9.12 8.05 -1.71
CA GLY A 379 -8.44 8.70 -2.83
C GLY A 379 -7.54 7.77 -3.61
N SER A 380 -6.73 6.93 -2.94
CA SER A 380 -5.85 5.94 -3.60
C SER A 380 -6.65 4.87 -4.34
N ALA A 381 -7.74 4.37 -3.74
CA ALA A 381 -8.62 3.40 -4.38
C ALA A 381 -9.34 3.99 -5.62
N VAL A 382 -9.78 5.25 -5.54
CA VAL A 382 -10.35 5.99 -6.68
C VAL A 382 -9.29 6.21 -7.76
N ALA A 383 -8.07 6.62 -7.39
CA ALA A 383 -6.98 6.81 -8.34
C ALA A 383 -6.62 5.49 -9.05
N ALA A 384 -6.59 4.36 -8.32
CA ALA A 384 -6.39 3.05 -8.93
C ALA A 384 -7.50 2.69 -9.92
N GLY A 385 -8.76 2.96 -9.58
CA GLY A 385 -9.88 2.78 -10.50
C GLY A 385 -9.73 3.63 -11.77
N ILE A 386 -9.37 4.92 -11.64
CA ILE A 386 -9.12 5.80 -12.80
C ILE A 386 -8.02 5.24 -13.69
N LEU A 387 -6.89 4.82 -13.09
CA LEU A 387 -5.78 4.26 -13.84
C LEU A 387 -6.16 2.93 -14.53
N LEU A 388 -6.98 2.09 -13.89
CA LEU A 388 -7.50 0.87 -14.52
C LEU A 388 -8.42 1.19 -15.69
N THR A 389 -9.35 2.14 -15.55
CA THR A 389 -10.26 2.52 -16.63
C THR A 389 -9.52 3.13 -17.83
N MET A 390 -8.40 3.84 -17.60
CA MET A 390 -7.64 4.53 -18.65
C MET A 390 -6.59 3.65 -19.31
N LEU A 391 -5.99 2.70 -18.57
CA LEU A 391 -4.78 1.99 -18.98
C LEU A 391 -4.96 0.46 -19.01
N GLY A 392 -6.10 -0.06 -18.52
CA GLY A 392 -6.42 -1.49 -18.39
C GLY A 392 -7.13 -2.11 -19.57
#